data_9dfa1e822e07493566404dc5e34c80ad
#
_entry.id   9dfa1e822e07493566404dc5e34c80ad
#
_cell.length_a   1.000
_cell.length_b   1.000
_cell.length_c   1.000
_cell.angle_alpha   90.00
_cell.angle_beta   90.00
_cell.angle_gamma   90.00
#
_symmetry.space_group_name_H-M   'P 1'
#
loop_
_entity.id
_entity.type
_entity.pdbx_description
1 polymer ?
#
loop_
_entity_poly.entity_id
_entity_poly.type
_entity_poly.pdbx_seq_one_letter_code
_entity_poly.pdbx_strand_id
1 'polypeptide(L)'
;QGYSSAASDVYKRQRIGCLISRNRDFMANALKYCQARLSVATLDQIAAAALYSVGPEYFEQVRQEYKRRRDTVVRKLHEIPGVICECPRGAFYLMAALPVDDAEKFQLWLLQEFEDHGDTVMFSAGEPFYATPGKGCNEIRIAYVLKQEDLERAMDLLALGIRKYNETH
;
A
#
# COMPACT_ATOMS: atom_id res chain seq x y z
N GLN A 1 -0.94 -5.68 27.16
CA GLN A 1 -0.60 -5.45 25.77
C GLN A 1 -1.55 -6.26 24.90
N GLY A 2 -2.39 -5.56 24.14
CA GLY A 2 -3.22 -6.18 23.11
C GLY A 2 -2.36 -6.41 21.87
N TYR A 3 -2.19 -7.63 21.44
CA TYR A 3 -1.63 -7.92 20.13
C TYR A 3 -2.74 -7.82 19.11
N SER A 4 -2.75 -6.77 18.30
CA SER A 4 -3.44 -6.77 17.02
C SER A 4 -2.50 -7.49 16.06
N SER A 5 -2.74 -8.76 15.76
CA SER A 5 -2.06 -9.39 14.65
C SER A 5 -2.71 -8.86 13.38
N ALA A 6 -2.11 -7.85 12.79
CA ALA A 6 -2.38 -7.47 11.43
C ALA A 6 -1.81 -8.55 10.48
N ALA A 7 -2.34 -9.76 10.56
CA ALA A 7 -2.21 -10.77 9.52
C ALA A 7 -3.00 -10.35 8.27
N SER A 8 -3.19 -9.05 8.10
CA SER A 8 -4.02 -8.44 7.09
C SER A 8 -3.46 -8.61 5.67
N ASP A 9 -2.17 -8.84 5.54
CA ASP A 9 -1.53 -8.81 4.23
C ASP A 9 -1.75 -10.08 3.40
N VAL A 10 -1.82 -11.21 4.03
CA VAL A 10 -2.12 -12.50 3.34
C VAL A 10 -3.61 -12.63 3.04
N TYR A 11 -4.47 -11.94 3.81
CA TYR A 11 -5.93 -12.04 3.73
C TYR A 11 -6.62 -10.81 3.14
N LYS A 12 -5.92 -9.91 2.51
CA LYS A 12 -6.47 -8.60 2.08
C LYS A 12 -7.67 -8.69 1.15
N ARG A 13 -7.79 -9.71 0.35
CA ARG A 13 -8.99 -9.93 -0.48
C ARG A 13 -10.09 -10.66 0.27
N GLN A 14 -9.78 -11.43 1.31
CA GLN A 14 -10.76 -12.19 2.09
C GLN A 14 -11.47 -11.34 3.14
N ARG A 15 -10.95 -10.14 3.47
CA ARG A 15 -11.56 -9.23 4.46
C ARG A 15 -11.76 -9.86 5.83
N ILE A 16 -10.90 -10.81 6.20
CA ILE A 16 -10.90 -11.47 7.51
C ILE A 16 -9.80 -10.87 8.37
N GLY A 17 -10.11 -10.66 9.63
CA GLY A 17 -9.18 -10.29 10.68
C GLY A 17 -9.57 -10.96 11.98
N CYS A 18 -8.63 -11.07 12.92
CA CYS A 18 -8.91 -11.55 14.25
C CYS A 18 -8.36 -10.58 15.29
N LEU A 19 -9.05 -10.55 16.43
CA LEU A 19 -8.66 -9.80 17.62
C LEU A 19 -8.31 -10.79 18.72
N ILE A 20 -7.10 -10.69 19.26
CA ILE A 20 -6.61 -11.58 20.31
C ILE A 20 -6.07 -10.73 21.45
N SER A 21 -6.60 -10.92 22.67
CA SER A 21 -6.13 -10.24 23.86
C SER A 21 -6.36 -11.09 25.11
N ARG A 22 -5.48 -10.95 26.09
CA ARG A 22 -5.67 -11.54 27.44
C ARG A 22 -6.56 -10.67 28.34
N ASN A 23 -6.81 -9.43 27.96
CA ASN A 23 -7.70 -8.54 28.70
C ASN A 23 -9.16 -8.96 28.47
N ARG A 24 -9.76 -9.58 29.49
CA ARG A 24 -11.14 -10.11 29.42
C ARG A 24 -12.19 -9.02 29.24
N ASP A 25 -12.04 -7.89 29.90
CA ASP A 25 -12.98 -6.77 29.81
C ASP A 25 -12.95 -6.14 28.41
N PHE A 26 -11.75 -5.97 27.85
CA PHE A 26 -11.57 -5.54 26.49
C PHE A 26 -12.24 -6.51 25.51
N MET A 27 -12.00 -7.82 25.65
CA MET A 27 -12.59 -8.82 24.75
C MET A 27 -14.11 -8.88 24.86
N ALA A 28 -14.67 -8.74 26.07
CA ALA A 28 -16.13 -8.71 26.28
C ALA A 28 -16.78 -7.49 25.58
N ASN A 29 -16.13 -6.33 25.61
CA ASN A 29 -16.61 -5.15 24.90
C ASN A 29 -16.41 -5.27 23.39
N ALA A 30 -15.26 -5.73 22.92
CA ALA A 30 -14.96 -5.98 21.52
C ALA A 30 -15.98 -6.94 20.88
N LEU A 31 -16.40 -7.99 21.62
CA LEU A 31 -17.42 -8.92 21.15
C LEU A 31 -18.74 -8.25 20.84
N LYS A 32 -19.17 -7.26 21.63
CA LYS A 32 -20.42 -6.50 21.36
C LYS A 32 -20.35 -5.75 20.03
N TYR A 33 -19.19 -5.14 19.72
CA TYR A 33 -18.98 -4.48 18.42
C TYR A 33 -18.94 -5.48 17.26
N CYS A 34 -18.31 -6.64 17.47
CA CYS A 34 -18.30 -7.71 16.47
C CYS A 34 -19.71 -8.24 16.19
N GLN A 35 -20.54 -8.40 17.22
CA GLN A 35 -21.93 -8.82 17.08
C GLN A 35 -22.77 -7.77 16.34
N ALA A 36 -22.54 -6.48 16.58
CA ALA A 36 -23.23 -5.40 15.88
C ALA A 36 -22.96 -5.36 14.38
N ARG A 37 -21.76 -5.77 13.94
CA ARG A 37 -21.40 -5.82 12.51
C ARG A 37 -21.68 -7.19 11.86
N LEU A 38 -22.14 -8.19 12.60
CA LEU A 38 -22.28 -9.60 12.20
C LEU A 38 -20.91 -10.30 11.98
N SER A 39 -20.98 -11.62 11.77
CA SER A 39 -19.79 -12.43 11.53
C SER A 39 -19.28 -12.28 10.09
N VAL A 40 -18.01 -12.61 9.88
CA VAL A 40 -17.44 -12.77 8.55
C VAL A 40 -18.16 -13.90 7.79
N ALA A 41 -18.28 -13.77 6.47
CA ALA A 41 -18.92 -14.78 5.63
C ALA A 41 -18.31 -16.18 5.85
N THR A 42 -19.15 -17.22 5.92
CA THR A 42 -18.73 -18.57 6.23
C THR A 42 -17.72 -19.13 5.20
N LEU A 43 -17.92 -18.83 3.91
CA LEU A 43 -16.99 -19.25 2.86
C LEU A 43 -15.59 -18.66 3.07
N ASP A 44 -15.52 -17.40 3.45
CA ASP A 44 -14.24 -16.74 3.74
C ASP A 44 -13.55 -17.35 4.97
N GLN A 45 -14.33 -17.74 5.99
CA GLN A 45 -13.79 -18.43 7.17
C GLN A 45 -13.20 -19.80 6.79
N ILE A 46 -13.89 -20.58 5.94
CA ILE A 46 -13.41 -21.89 5.46
C ILE A 46 -12.13 -21.70 4.64
N ALA A 47 -12.09 -20.73 3.73
CA ALA A 47 -10.91 -20.41 2.94
C ALA A 47 -9.72 -19.97 3.81
N ALA A 48 -9.98 -19.14 4.84
CA ALA A 48 -8.95 -18.72 5.79
C ALA A 48 -8.42 -19.89 6.64
N ALA A 49 -9.29 -20.83 7.03
CA ALA A 49 -8.89 -22.03 7.79
C ALA A 49 -7.91 -22.90 6.99
N ALA A 50 -8.05 -22.98 5.68
CA ALA A 50 -7.14 -23.73 4.81
C ALA A 50 -5.69 -23.19 4.84
N LEU A 51 -5.48 -21.92 5.18
CA LEU A 51 -4.15 -21.32 5.28
C LEU A 51 -3.32 -21.89 6.45
N TYR A 52 -3.95 -22.47 7.46
CA TYR A 52 -3.22 -23.14 8.55
C TYR A 52 -2.48 -24.41 8.10
N SER A 53 -2.83 -24.97 6.94
CA SER A 53 -2.13 -26.10 6.34
C SER A 53 -0.95 -25.69 5.44
N VAL A 54 -0.77 -24.39 5.18
CA VAL A 54 0.33 -23.89 4.35
C VAL A 54 1.63 -23.86 5.16
N GLY A 55 2.67 -24.48 4.61
CA GLY A 55 3.99 -24.54 5.26
C GLY A 55 4.71 -23.20 5.32
N PRO A 56 5.68 -23.06 6.23
CA PRO A 56 6.43 -21.81 6.42
C PRO A 56 7.22 -21.39 5.18
N GLU A 57 7.57 -22.33 4.31
CA GLU A 57 8.31 -22.09 3.06
C GLU A 57 7.55 -21.15 2.12
N TYR A 58 6.23 -21.30 2.04
CA TYR A 58 5.38 -20.44 1.23
C TYR A 58 5.47 -18.98 1.72
N PHE A 59 5.37 -18.76 3.01
CA PHE A 59 5.43 -17.41 3.58
C PHE A 59 6.81 -16.78 3.38
N GLU A 60 7.87 -17.57 3.47
CA GLU A 60 9.22 -17.09 3.20
C GLU A 60 9.40 -16.70 1.71
N GLN A 61 8.88 -17.49 0.78
CA GLN A 61 8.89 -17.16 -0.65
C GLN A 61 8.12 -15.86 -0.93
N VAL A 62 6.93 -15.70 -0.36
CA VAL A 62 6.14 -14.48 -0.48
C VAL A 62 6.88 -13.28 0.11
N ARG A 63 7.48 -13.43 1.30
CA ARG A 63 8.28 -12.39 1.94
C ARG A 63 9.45 -11.95 1.08
N GLN A 64 10.18 -12.90 0.47
CA GLN A 64 11.30 -12.61 -0.42
C GLN A 64 10.85 -11.88 -1.68
N GLU A 65 9.72 -12.31 -2.25
CA GLU A 65 9.16 -11.67 -3.44
C GLU A 65 8.77 -10.21 -3.17
N TYR A 66 8.01 -9.95 -2.09
CA TYR A 66 7.64 -8.58 -1.74
C TYR A 66 8.85 -7.72 -1.31
N LYS A 67 9.86 -8.34 -0.72
CA LYS A 67 11.12 -7.65 -0.46
C LYS A 67 11.78 -7.17 -1.75
N ARG A 68 11.88 -8.02 -2.77
CA ARG A 68 12.45 -7.63 -4.08
C ARG A 68 11.68 -6.50 -4.73
N ARG A 69 10.35 -6.59 -4.75
CA ARG A 69 9.47 -5.54 -5.29
C ARG A 69 9.63 -4.22 -4.56
N ARG A 70 9.63 -4.25 -3.23
CA ARG A 70 9.89 -3.08 -2.40
C ARG A 70 11.24 -2.45 -2.71
N ASP A 71 12.29 -3.24 -2.70
CA ASP A 71 13.65 -2.77 -2.89
C ASP A 71 13.81 -2.13 -4.29
N THR A 72 13.14 -2.68 -5.30
CA THR A 72 13.08 -2.10 -6.65
C THR A 72 12.41 -0.72 -6.64
N VAL A 73 11.23 -0.60 -6.04
CA VAL A 73 10.50 0.68 -6.00
C VAL A 73 11.27 1.73 -5.20
N VAL A 74 11.81 1.37 -4.02
CA VAL A 74 12.58 2.30 -3.19
C VAL A 74 13.84 2.78 -3.91
N ARG A 75 14.58 1.88 -4.56
CA ARG A 75 15.76 2.24 -5.35
C ARG A 75 15.41 3.25 -6.44
N LYS A 76 14.38 2.96 -7.23
CA LYS A 76 13.92 3.84 -8.32
C LYS A 76 13.44 5.21 -7.82
N LEU A 77 12.73 5.25 -6.70
CA LEU A 77 12.29 6.52 -6.10
C LEU A 77 13.48 7.38 -5.64
N HIS A 78 14.52 6.75 -5.07
CA HIS A 78 15.72 7.47 -4.65
C HIS A 78 16.56 8.00 -5.85
N GLU A 79 16.36 7.48 -7.05
CA GLU A 79 16.98 8.00 -8.27
C GLU A 79 16.30 9.30 -8.77
N ILE A 80 15.09 9.62 -8.26
CA ILE A 80 14.34 10.83 -8.66
C ILE A 80 14.74 12.00 -7.75
N PRO A 81 15.33 13.08 -8.27
CA PRO A 81 15.72 14.22 -7.46
C PRO A 81 14.53 14.85 -6.73
N GLY A 82 14.70 15.10 -5.43
CA GLY A 82 13.68 15.75 -4.59
C GLY A 82 12.60 14.83 -4.04
N VAL A 83 12.57 13.55 -4.42
CA VAL A 83 11.68 12.57 -3.79
C VAL A 83 12.20 12.19 -2.40
N ILE A 84 11.32 12.16 -1.42
CA ILE A 84 11.61 11.71 -0.06
C ILE A 84 10.80 10.43 0.20
N CYS A 85 11.48 9.34 0.46
CA CYS A 85 10.88 8.04 0.71
C CYS A 85 11.72 7.24 1.71
N GLU A 86 11.08 6.69 2.73
CA GLU A 86 11.70 5.71 3.64
C GLU A 86 11.38 4.29 3.20
N CYS A 87 12.35 3.38 3.39
CA CYS A 87 12.13 1.96 3.11
C CYS A 87 11.22 1.33 4.17
N PRO A 88 9.99 0.90 3.83
CA PRO A 88 9.07 0.33 4.80
C PRO A 88 9.57 -1.03 5.28
N ARG A 89 9.34 -1.33 6.57
CA ARG A 89 9.70 -2.62 7.18
C ARG A 89 8.63 -3.69 7.04
N GLY A 90 7.45 -3.31 6.57
CA GLY A 90 6.30 -4.21 6.38
C GLY A 90 5.31 -3.64 5.37
N ALA A 91 4.14 -4.25 5.26
CA ALA A 91 3.11 -3.97 4.26
C ALA A 91 3.58 -4.27 2.82
N PHE A 92 2.78 -3.86 1.83
CA PHE A 92 3.09 -3.93 0.40
C PHE A 92 2.85 -2.56 -0.28
N TYR A 93 2.88 -1.50 0.49
CA TYR A 93 2.83 -0.12 0.03
C TYR A 93 3.79 0.75 0.84
N LEU A 94 4.14 1.88 0.27
CA LEU A 94 4.96 2.90 0.90
C LEU A 94 4.33 4.28 0.66
N MET A 95 4.77 5.25 1.46
CA MET A 95 4.50 6.66 1.24
C MET A 95 5.77 7.32 0.72
N ALA A 96 5.59 8.24 -0.23
CA ALA A 96 6.67 9.06 -0.75
C ALA A 96 6.17 10.51 -0.92
N ALA A 97 6.99 11.48 -0.57
CA ALA A 97 6.76 12.89 -0.92
C ALA A 97 7.44 13.18 -2.25
N LEU A 98 6.69 13.75 -3.17
CA LEU A 98 7.17 14.10 -4.50
C LEU A 98 7.53 15.60 -4.58
N PRO A 99 8.46 15.99 -5.45
CA PRO A 99 8.79 17.38 -5.71
C PRO A 99 7.76 18.02 -6.67
N VAL A 100 6.47 18.00 -6.28
CA VAL A 100 5.34 18.62 -6.98
C VAL A 100 4.55 19.47 -5.99
N ASP A 101 3.77 20.41 -6.49
CA ASP A 101 2.94 21.30 -5.66
C ASP A 101 1.79 20.55 -4.99
N ASP A 102 1.12 19.66 -5.74
CA ASP A 102 -0.07 18.94 -5.31
C ASP A 102 -0.15 17.58 -6.04
N ALA A 103 -0.17 16.50 -5.27
CA ALA A 103 -0.16 15.14 -5.81
C ALA A 103 -1.47 14.77 -6.52
N GLU A 104 -2.60 15.34 -6.12
CA GLU A 104 -3.89 15.08 -6.78
C GLU A 104 -3.95 15.77 -8.14
N LYS A 105 -3.51 17.03 -8.23
CA LYS A 105 -3.38 17.74 -9.50
C LYS A 105 -2.42 17.03 -10.44
N PHE A 106 -1.26 16.62 -9.91
CA PHE A 106 -0.26 15.88 -10.68
C PHE A 106 -0.82 14.56 -11.21
N GLN A 107 -1.56 13.81 -10.38
CA GLN A 107 -2.21 12.57 -10.84
C GLN A 107 -3.24 12.84 -11.93
N LEU A 108 -4.06 13.90 -11.78
CA LEU A 108 -5.05 14.25 -12.77
C LEU A 108 -4.39 14.61 -14.13
N TRP A 109 -3.31 15.38 -14.07
CA TRP A 109 -2.51 15.70 -15.24
C TRP A 109 -1.89 14.44 -15.90
N LEU A 110 -1.34 13.52 -15.10
CA LEU A 110 -0.83 12.24 -15.60
C LEU A 110 -1.88 11.43 -16.37
N LEU A 111 -3.13 11.48 -15.93
CA LEU A 111 -4.22 10.73 -16.56
C LEU A 111 -4.81 11.43 -17.77
N GLN A 112 -4.73 12.75 -17.87
CA GLN A 112 -5.36 13.54 -18.93
C GLN A 112 -4.41 13.96 -20.04
N GLU A 113 -3.16 14.24 -19.71
CA GLU A 113 -2.22 14.92 -20.60
C GLU A 113 -0.90 14.18 -20.81
N PHE A 114 -0.55 13.26 -19.90
CA PHE A 114 0.73 12.56 -19.96
C PHE A 114 0.60 11.13 -20.50
N GLU A 115 1.44 10.83 -21.47
CA GLU A 115 1.71 9.46 -21.89
C GLU A 115 3.18 9.29 -22.30
N ASP A 116 3.65 8.05 -22.24
CA ASP A 116 4.90 7.63 -22.82
C ASP A 116 4.72 6.23 -23.44
N HIS A 117 4.77 6.18 -24.78
CA HIS A 117 4.45 4.99 -25.59
C HIS A 117 3.05 4.40 -25.32
N GLY A 118 2.06 5.25 -25.02
CA GLY A 118 0.70 4.85 -24.69
C GLY A 118 0.47 4.42 -23.24
N ASP A 119 1.51 4.48 -22.41
CA ASP A 119 1.44 4.16 -20.98
C ASP A 119 1.39 5.42 -20.12
N THR A 120 0.67 5.35 -19.02
CA THR A 120 0.72 6.30 -17.92
C THR A 120 0.77 5.56 -16.57
N VAL A 121 0.93 6.30 -15.47
CA VAL A 121 0.99 5.73 -14.12
C VAL A 121 -0.04 6.38 -13.21
N MET A 122 -0.59 5.60 -12.28
CA MET A 122 -1.54 6.03 -11.27
C MET A 122 -1.09 5.59 -9.88
N PHE A 123 -1.35 6.44 -8.89
CA PHE A 123 -1.07 6.20 -7.47
C PHE A 123 -2.26 6.66 -6.61
N SER A 124 -2.17 6.60 -5.31
CA SER A 124 -3.14 7.23 -4.40
C SER A 124 -2.52 8.49 -3.82
N ALA A 125 -3.18 9.65 -3.95
CA ALA A 125 -2.78 10.87 -3.28
C ALA A 125 -2.74 10.69 -1.75
N GLY A 126 -1.83 11.36 -1.07
CA GLY A 126 -1.54 11.18 0.36
C GLY A 126 -2.46 11.99 1.27
N GLU A 127 -2.90 13.18 0.86
CA GLU A 127 -3.69 14.09 1.69
C GLU A 127 -4.90 13.43 2.37
N PRO A 128 -5.72 12.58 1.68
CA PRO A 128 -6.88 11.94 2.30
C PRO A 128 -6.55 10.99 3.46
N PHE A 129 -5.29 10.63 3.66
CA PHE A 129 -4.87 9.78 4.81
C PHE A 129 -4.57 10.59 6.07
N TYR A 130 -4.57 11.91 6.00
CA TYR A 130 -4.32 12.80 7.13
C TYR A 130 -5.61 13.41 7.67
N ALA A 131 -5.72 13.50 9.00
CA ALA A 131 -6.83 14.20 9.65
C ALA A 131 -6.67 15.73 9.61
N THR A 132 -5.44 16.22 9.41
CA THR A 132 -5.13 17.65 9.35
C THR A 132 -5.22 18.11 7.90
N PRO A 133 -6.10 19.06 7.56
CA PRO A 133 -6.21 19.61 6.21
C PRO A 133 -4.87 20.18 5.71
N GLY A 134 -4.57 19.97 4.44
CA GLY A 134 -3.37 20.48 3.79
C GLY A 134 -2.08 19.71 4.14
N LYS A 135 -2.16 18.66 4.97
CA LYS A 135 -1.01 17.79 5.23
C LYS A 135 -0.93 16.69 4.20
N GLY A 136 0.27 16.42 3.68
CA GLY A 136 0.50 15.37 2.71
C GLY A 136 0.06 15.72 1.28
N CYS A 137 -0.13 17.01 0.95
CA CYS A 137 -0.57 17.44 -0.37
C CYS A 137 0.34 16.96 -1.52
N ASN A 138 1.63 16.84 -1.27
CA ASN A 138 2.60 16.33 -2.23
C ASN A 138 3.02 14.89 -1.96
N GLU A 139 2.34 14.20 -1.05
CA GLU A 139 2.62 12.80 -0.75
C GLU A 139 1.76 11.87 -1.58
N ILE A 140 2.32 10.72 -1.88
CA ILE A 140 1.61 9.64 -2.60
C ILE A 140 1.79 8.31 -1.88
N ARG A 141 0.82 7.41 -2.07
CA ARG A 141 0.93 6.02 -1.66
C ARG A 141 1.08 5.12 -2.89
N ILE A 142 2.16 4.36 -2.90
CA ILE A 142 2.46 3.39 -3.96
C ILE A 142 2.31 1.98 -3.41
N ALA A 143 1.55 1.11 -4.10
CA ALA A 143 1.45 -0.30 -3.79
C ALA A 143 2.36 -1.12 -4.72
N TYR A 144 3.35 -1.82 -4.17
CA TYR A 144 4.29 -2.63 -4.95
C TYR A 144 3.81 -4.08 -5.14
N VAL A 145 2.60 -4.19 -5.73
CA VAL A 145 1.91 -5.49 -5.94
C VAL A 145 2.08 -6.07 -7.34
N LEU A 146 2.58 -5.29 -8.29
CA LEU A 146 2.84 -5.72 -9.65
C LEU A 146 4.12 -6.57 -9.74
N LYS A 147 4.38 -7.15 -10.90
CA LYS A 147 5.67 -7.78 -11.21
C LYS A 147 6.79 -6.74 -11.17
N GLN A 148 8.02 -7.20 -10.96
CA GLN A 148 9.16 -6.31 -10.84
C GLN A 148 9.37 -5.43 -12.08
N GLU A 149 9.24 -6.01 -13.28
CA GLU A 149 9.37 -5.32 -14.56
C GLU A 149 8.34 -4.19 -14.72
N ASP A 150 7.08 -4.47 -14.37
CA ASP A 150 5.99 -3.49 -14.40
C ASP A 150 6.21 -2.38 -13.36
N LEU A 151 6.76 -2.70 -12.19
CA LEU A 151 7.12 -1.72 -11.18
C LEU A 151 8.28 -0.82 -11.64
N GLU A 152 9.29 -1.37 -12.30
CA GLU A 152 10.38 -0.58 -12.87
C GLU A 152 9.82 0.40 -13.91
N ARG A 153 8.99 -0.08 -14.84
CA ARG A 153 8.33 0.75 -15.85
C ARG A 153 7.47 1.84 -15.22
N ALA A 154 6.65 1.49 -14.20
CA ALA A 154 5.80 2.46 -13.51
C ALA A 154 6.63 3.57 -12.81
N MET A 155 7.77 3.23 -12.22
CA MET A 155 8.64 4.23 -11.59
C MET A 155 9.38 5.09 -12.64
N ASP A 156 9.73 4.54 -13.79
CA ASP A 156 10.29 5.31 -14.91
C ASP A 156 9.27 6.31 -15.48
N LEU A 157 8.01 5.89 -15.61
CA LEU A 157 6.90 6.78 -15.98
C LEU A 157 6.69 7.89 -14.96
N LEU A 158 6.73 7.55 -13.66
CA LEU A 158 6.61 8.53 -12.59
C LEU A 158 7.73 9.57 -12.65
N ALA A 159 8.98 9.13 -12.83
CA ALA A 159 10.14 10.01 -12.96
C ALA A 159 10.05 10.95 -14.16
N LEU A 160 9.61 10.42 -15.30
CA LEU A 160 9.39 11.19 -16.51
C LEU A 160 8.24 12.19 -16.34
N GLY A 161 7.14 11.74 -15.73
CA GLY A 161 5.97 12.57 -15.44
C GLY A 161 6.30 13.74 -14.54
N ILE A 162 7.02 13.51 -13.42
CA ILE A 162 7.47 14.59 -12.51
C ILE A 162 8.29 15.64 -13.26
N ARG A 163 9.21 15.22 -14.12
CA ARG A 163 10.03 16.14 -14.90
C ARG A 163 9.19 17.00 -15.83
N LYS A 164 8.32 16.37 -16.63
CA LYS A 164 7.47 17.10 -17.58
C LYS A 164 6.48 18.01 -16.89
N TYR A 165 5.90 17.57 -15.77
CA TYR A 165 4.98 18.39 -14.99
C TYR A 165 5.66 19.65 -14.46
N ASN A 166 6.85 19.54 -13.87
CA ASN A 166 7.60 20.67 -13.34
C ASN A 166 8.17 21.62 -14.43
N GLU A 167 8.25 21.18 -15.67
CA GLU A 167 8.61 22.05 -16.81
C GLU A 167 7.45 22.93 -17.27
N THR A 168 6.21 22.53 -16.97
CA THR A 168 4.99 23.17 -17.47
C THR A 168 4.17 23.89 -16.38
N HIS A 169 4.43 23.61 -15.11
CA HIS A 169 3.75 24.17 -13.94
C HIS A 169 4.73 24.76 -12.96
#